data_20be8d1bf741d41864cc52715447a09e
#
_entry.id   20be8d1bf741d41864cc52715447a09e
#
_cell.length_a   1.000
_cell.length_b   1.000
_cell.length_c   1.000
_cell.angle_alpha   90.00
_cell.angle_beta   90.00
_cell.angle_gamma   90.00
#
_symmetry.space_group_name_H-M   'P 1'
#
loop_
_entity.id
_entity.type
_entity.pdbx_description
1 polymer ?
#
loop_
_entity_poly.entity_id
_entity_poly.type
_entity_poly.pdbx_seq_one_letter_code
_entity_poly.pdbx_strand_id
1 'polypeptide(L)'
;MAFKKDTKVKTNFTKITIGLASPEEILENSYGEVTKPETINYRTYKPERDGLFCERIFGPTRDYECACGKYKRIRYKGIVCDRCGVEVTEKKVRRERSGHIELVVPVAHIWYFRSLPNKIGYLLGMPTKKLDQVIYYEKYVVIQPGALEGRTDQDGIELLGSHKMDLLSEDEYIDIIDNKLGAANDALDDSDPNKFIAKMGAEAIYDLLANLDLDSLSYELRERANNDSSQQRKTEALKRLQVVEAFRGSKDVNRPEWMIMKIIPVTPPEL
;
A
#
# COMPACT_ATOMS: atom_id res chain seq x y z
N MET A 1 19.74 -11.57 -15.31
CA MET A 1 19.64 -10.24 -14.63
C MET A 1 20.62 -9.29 -15.31
N ALA A 2 20.11 -8.25 -15.95
CA ALA A 2 20.94 -7.25 -16.63
C ALA A 2 21.57 -6.32 -15.58
N PHE A 3 22.90 -6.17 -15.63
CA PHE A 3 23.61 -5.24 -14.75
C PHE A 3 23.17 -3.81 -15.05
N LYS A 4 22.55 -3.13 -14.08
CA LYS A 4 22.38 -1.68 -14.13
C LYS A 4 23.79 -1.05 -14.07
N LYS A 5 24.22 -0.41 -15.15
CA LYS A 5 25.44 0.40 -15.15
C LYS A 5 25.20 1.61 -14.25
N ASP A 6 26.01 1.77 -13.20
CA ASP A 6 26.11 2.99 -12.38
C ASP A 6 26.69 4.14 -13.21
N THR A 7 25.94 4.65 -14.14
CA THR A 7 26.25 5.92 -14.79
C THR A 7 25.64 7.03 -13.92
N LYS A 8 26.45 7.63 -13.05
CA LYS A 8 26.10 8.91 -12.40
C LYS A 8 26.01 9.99 -13.49
N VAL A 9 24.88 10.02 -14.17
CA VAL A 9 24.54 11.13 -15.04
C VAL A 9 24.17 12.30 -14.12
N LYS A 10 25.02 13.35 -14.12
CA LYS A 10 24.62 14.63 -13.51
C LYS A 10 23.47 15.20 -14.35
N THR A 11 22.25 14.90 -13.95
CA THR A 11 21.07 15.48 -14.57
C THR A 11 20.84 16.87 -13.97
N ASN A 12 20.87 17.90 -14.80
CA ASN A 12 20.40 19.21 -14.39
C ASN A 12 18.88 19.17 -14.32
N PHE A 13 18.31 19.42 -13.15
CA PHE A 13 16.87 19.50 -12.94
C PHE A 13 16.48 20.89 -12.46
N THR A 14 15.30 21.35 -12.86
CA THR A 14 14.73 22.64 -12.46
C THR A 14 13.65 22.50 -11.39
N LYS A 15 13.14 21.28 -11.21
CA LYS A 15 12.04 21.00 -10.28
C LYS A 15 12.22 19.62 -9.66
N ILE A 16 11.91 19.51 -8.37
CA ILE A 16 11.77 18.25 -7.64
C ILE A 16 10.31 18.09 -7.25
N THR A 17 9.73 16.92 -7.49
CA THR A 17 8.39 16.58 -7.07
C THR A 17 8.45 15.37 -6.14
N ILE A 18 7.75 15.47 -5.01
CA ILE A 18 7.62 14.38 -4.04
C ILE A 18 6.25 13.75 -4.24
N GLY A 19 6.21 12.45 -4.41
CA GLY A 19 4.99 11.67 -4.60
C GLY A 19 4.99 10.40 -3.77
N LEU A 20 3.88 9.65 -3.84
CA LEU A 20 3.80 8.31 -3.31
C LEU A 20 4.56 7.36 -4.24
N ALA A 21 5.38 6.49 -3.67
CA ALA A 21 6.02 5.44 -4.43
C ALA A 21 5.03 4.31 -4.73
N SER A 22 4.96 3.89 -5.99
CA SER A 22 4.19 2.70 -6.34
C SER A 22 4.91 1.42 -5.88
N PRO A 23 4.20 0.31 -5.67
CA PRO A 23 4.83 -0.97 -5.41
C PRO A 23 5.86 -1.37 -6.48
N GLU A 24 5.55 -1.09 -7.75
CA GLU A 24 6.42 -1.36 -8.89
C GLU A 24 7.70 -0.53 -8.82
N GLU A 25 7.62 0.76 -8.48
CA GLU A 25 8.77 1.65 -8.32
C GLU A 25 9.69 1.18 -7.18
N ILE A 26 9.10 0.72 -6.06
CA ILE A 26 9.87 0.15 -4.95
C ILE A 26 10.64 -1.10 -5.39
N LEU A 27 9.99 -1.99 -6.15
CA LEU A 27 10.63 -3.21 -6.69
C LEU A 27 11.74 -2.88 -7.70
N GLU A 28 11.52 -1.93 -8.59
CA GLU A 28 12.51 -1.50 -9.59
C GLU A 28 13.78 -0.93 -8.95
N ASN A 29 13.63 -0.22 -7.83
CA ASN A 29 14.75 0.37 -7.10
C ASN A 29 15.37 -0.57 -6.08
N SER A 30 14.79 -1.75 -5.85
CA SER A 30 15.28 -2.75 -4.91
C SER A 30 16.32 -3.69 -5.51
N TYR A 31 17.31 -4.04 -4.71
CA TYR A 31 18.33 -5.04 -5.04
C TYR A 31 17.98 -6.45 -4.55
N GLY A 32 16.91 -6.61 -3.79
CA GLY A 32 16.40 -7.90 -3.35
C GLY A 32 15.47 -7.83 -2.15
N GLU A 33 14.78 -8.94 -1.92
CA GLU A 33 13.84 -9.11 -0.82
C GLU A 33 14.56 -9.45 0.49
N VAL A 34 14.17 -8.78 1.57
CA VAL A 34 14.59 -9.09 2.93
C VAL A 34 13.55 -10.01 3.56
N THR A 35 13.90 -11.26 3.76
CA THR A 35 12.97 -12.29 4.27
C THR A 35 13.18 -12.60 5.76
N LYS A 36 14.24 -12.05 6.38
CA LYS A 36 14.59 -12.30 7.78
C LYS A 36 14.77 -10.99 8.55
N PRO A 37 14.31 -10.93 9.82
CA PRO A 37 14.45 -9.73 10.65
C PRO A 37 15.87 -9.55 11.21
N GLU A 38 16.73 -10.56 11.12
CA GLU A 38 18.07 -10.52 11.68
C GLU A 38 18.96 -9.52 10.95
N THR A 39 19.83 -8.87 11.72
CA THR A 39 20.81 -7.91 11.19
C THR A 39 22.18 -8.56 11.05
N ILE A 40 22.75 -9.01 12.16
CA ILE A 40 24.06 -9.65 12.25
C ILE A 40 23.98 -10.94 13.06
N ASN A 41 24.89 -11.86 12.74
CA ASN A 41 25.11 -13.03 13.59
C ASN A 41 25.90 -12.61 14.83
N TYR A 42 25.34 -12.81 16.02
CA TYR A 42 25.93 -12.41 17.30
C TYR A 42 27.27 -13.10 17.61
N ARG A 43 27.54 -14.27 17.02
CA ARG A 43 28.79 -15.05 17.24
C ARG A 43 29.90 -14.60 16.29
N THR A 44 29.57 -14.34 15.03
CA THR A 44 30.56 -14.03 13.99
C THR A 44 30.65 -12.55 13.66
N TYR A 45 29.70 -11.74 14.13
CA TYR A 45 29.52 -10.32 13.81
C TYR A 45 29.40 -10.03 12.31
N LYS A 46 29.05 -11.04 11.50
CA LYS A 46 28.81 -10.89 10.06
C LYS A 46 27.32 -10.68 9.78
N PRO A 47 26.98 -9.91 8.73
CA PRO A 47 25.60 -9.79 8.29
C PRO A 47 24.95 -11.15 8.01
N GLU A 48 23.74 -11.34 8.53
CA GLU A 48 22.96 -12.55 8.26
C GLU A 48 22.47 -12.54 6.80
N ARG A 49 22.41 -13.73 6.22
CA ARG A 49 21.92 -13.91 4.86
C ARG A 49 20.42 -13.65 4.83
N ASP A 50 19.97 -12.89 3.82
CA ASP A 50 18.58 -12.50 3.59
C ASP A 50 17.96 -11.66 4.72
N GLY A 51 18.81 -11.14 5.63
CA GLY A 51 18.45 -10.21 6.69
C GLY A 51 18.61 -8.74 6.30
N LEU A 52 18.32 -7.85 7.25
CA LEU A 52 18.33 -6.40 7.06
C LEU A 52 19.71 -5.80 6.68
N PHE A 53 20.82 -6.54 6.90
CA PHE A 53 22.17 -6.12 6.54
C PHE A 53 22.83 -7.02 5.50
N CYS A 54 22.06 -7.87 4.84
CA CYS A 54 22.53 -8.88 3.90
C CYS A 54 23.50 -8.32 2.84
N GLU A 55 24.68 -8.92 2.72
CA GLU A 55 25.68 -8.50 1.73
C GLU A 55 25.26 -8.82 0.29
N ARG A 56 24.40 -9.83 0.07
CA ARG A 56 23.87 -10.16 -1.24
C ARG A 56 22.93 -9.09 -1.77
N ILE A 57 22.13 -8.48 -0.90
CA ILE A 57 21.16 -7.44 -1.25
C ILE A 57 21.85 -6.07 -1.31
N PHE A 58 22.52 -5.68 -0.24
CA PHE A 58 23.04 -4.34 -0.05
C PHE A 58 24.50 -4.14 -0.48
N GLY A 59 25.21 -5.22 -0.76
CA GLY A 59 26.62 -5.17 -1.15
C GLY A 59 27.56 -5.61 -0.03
N PRO A 60 28.89 -5.75 -0.35
CA PRO A 60 29.88 -6.27 0.55
C PRO A 60 30.21 -5.29 1.69
N THR A 61 30.65 -5.83 2.84
CA THR A 61 31.11 -5.04 3.99
C THR A 61 32.56 -4.54 3.85
N ARG A 62 33.33 -5.13 2.91
CA ARG A 62 34.70 -4.74 2.59
C ARG A 62 34.87 -4.51 1.09
N ASP A 63 35.70 -3.56 0.74
CA ASP A 63 35.96 -3.23 -0.66
C ASP A 63 36.52 -4.45 -1.42
N TYR A 64 35.86 -4.76 -2.52
CA TYR A 64 36.27 -5.83 -3.45
C TYR A 64 36.47 -7.21 -2.80
N GLU A 65 35.71 -7.52 -1.74
CA GLU A 65 35.75 -8.81 -1.09
C GLU A 65 34.31 -9.37 -0.95
N CYS A 66 34.09 -10.62 -1.38
CA CYS A 66 32.80 -11.27 -1.16
C CYS A 66 32.69 -11.85 0.25
N ALA A 67 31.48 -12.10 0.75
CA ALA A 67 31.21 -12.56 2.13
C ALA A 67 31.94 -13.85 2.51
N CYS A 68 32.08 -14.80 1.58
CA CYS A 68 32.78 -16.06 1.82
C CYS A 68 34.29 -16.00 1.65
N GLY A 69 34.84 -14.86 1.17
CA GLY A 69 36.26 -14.66 0.95
C GLY A 69 36.88 -15.35 -0.26
N LYS A 70 36.06 -15.99 -1.13
CA LYS A 70 36.54 -16.66 -2.36
C LYS A 70 37.15 -15.65 -3.34
N TYR A 71 36.50 -14.53 -3.53
CA TYR A 71 36.97 -13.45 -4.38
C TYR A 71 37.42 -12.28 -3.52
N LYS A 72 38.66 -11.86 -3.71
CA LYS A 72 39.29 -10.70 -3.03
C LYS A 72 40.09 -9.91 -4.04
N ARG A 73 40.13 -8.61 -3.88
CA ARG A 73 40.85 -7.62 -4.68
C ARG A 73 40.08 -7.14 -5.90
N ILE A 74 40.46 -5.94 -6.34
CA ILE A 74 39.84 -5.15 -7.41
C ILE A 74 39.75 -5.88 -8.78
N ARG A 75 40.64 -6.83 -9.06
CA ARG A 75 40.66 -7.60 -10.30
C ARG A 75 39.37 -8.40 -10.55
N TYR A 76 38.61 -8.66 -9.49
CA TYR A 76 37.32 -9.39 -9.56
C TYR A 76 36.11 -8.46 -9.50
N LYS A 77 36.31 -7.13 -9.68
CA LYS A 77 35.22 -6.14 -9.67
C LYS A 77 34.08 -6.53 -10.61
N GLY A 78 32.85 -6.47 -10.12
CA GLY A 78 31.63 -6.74 -10.87
C GLY A 78 31.28 -8.23 -10.99
N ILE A 79 32.09 -9.15 -10.44
CA ILE A 79 31.77 -10.58 -10.41
C ILE A 79 30.80 -10.85 -9.24
N VAL A 80 29.73 -11.55 -9.53
CA VAL A 80 28.85 -12.11 -8.47
C VAL A 80 29.40 -13.46 -8.05
N CYS A 81 29.71 -13.63 -6.77
CA CYS A 81 30.26 -14.86 -6.26
C CYS A 81 29.26 -16.00 -6.37
N ASP A 82 29.65 -17.08 -7.06
CA ASP A 82 28.87 -18.31 -7.24
C ASP A 82 28.54 -19.03 -5.92
N ARG A 83 29.36 -18.83 -4.88
CA ARG A 83 29.20 -19.49 -3.58
C ARG A 83 28.31 -18.73 -2.62
N CYS A 84 28.46 -17.40 -2.49
CA CYS A 84 27.73 -16.59 -1.52
C CYS A 84 26.75 -15.59 -2.17
N GLY A 85 26.78 -15.43 -3.49
CA GLY A 85 25.89 -14.54 -4.22
C GLY A 85 26.19 -13.04 -4.07
N VAL A 86 27.30 -12.69 -3.38
CA VAL A 86 27.70 -11.28 -3.15
C VAL A 86 28.47 -10.76 -4.34
N GLU A 87 28.11 -9.59 -4.84
CA GLU A 87 28.82 -8.89 -5.88
C GLU A 87 30.11 -8.29 -5.32
N VAL A 88 31.23 -8.46 -6.04
CA VAL A 88 32.53 -7.93 -5.68
C VAL A 88 32.62 -6.47 -6.14
N THR A 89 32.30 -5.54 -5.26
CA THR A 89 32.29 -4.10 -5.53
C THR A 89 32.77 -3.31 -4.31
N GLU A 90 32.70 -1.98 -4.39
CA GLU A 90 33.05 -1.11 -3.28
C GLU A 90 32.02 -1.19 -2.15
N LYS A 91 32.47 -1.12 -0.92
CA LYS A 91 31.60 -1.04 0.27
C LYS A 91 30.59 0.11 0.21
N LYS A 92 30.95 1.19 -0.46
CA LYS A 92 30.14 2.40 -0.59
C LYS A 92 28.71 2.12 -1.10
N VAL A 93 28.53 1.08 -1.91
CA VAL A 93 27.21 0.71 -2.43
C VAL A 93 26.19 0.39 -1.33
N ARG A 94 26.64 0.01 -0.12
CA ARG A 94 25.78 -0.22 1.05
C ARG A 94 25.09 1.04 1.58
N ARG A 95 25.50 2.20 1.12
CA ARG A 95 24.82 3.48 1.38
C ARG A 95 23.82 3.87 0.30
N GLU A 96 23.81 3.15 -0.82
CA GLU A 96 23.05 3.52 -2.01
C GLU A 96 21.99 2.48 -2.37
N ARG A 97 22.21 1.19 -2.03
CA ARG A 97 21.33 0.08 -2.39
C ARG A 97 20.19 -0.08 -1.39
N SER A 98 18.97 -0.02 -1.92
CA SER A 98 17.75 -0.32 -1.15
C SER A 98 17.33 -1.78 -1.36
N GLY A 99 16.63 -2.33 -0.39
CA GLY A 99 15.91 -3.60 -0.49
C GLY A 99 14.41 -3.38 -0.37
N HIS A 100 13.66 -4.46 -0.29
CA HIS A 100 12.22 -4.42 -0.02
C HIS A 100 11.80 -5.59 0.87
N ILE A 101 10.62 -5.45 1.46
CA ILE A 101 9.91 -6.50 2.19
C ILE A 101 8.53 -6.61 1.57
N GLU A 102 8.15 -7.81 1.12
CA GLU A 102 6.79 -8.11 0.71
C GLU A 102 5.94 -8.44 1.95
N LEU A 103 4.80 -7.76 2.08
CA LEU A 103 3.88 -8.00 3.19
C LEU A 103 2.90 -9.10 2.81
N VAL A 104 2.67 -10.05 3.72
CA VAL A 104 1.65 -11.10 3.55
C VAL A 104 0.25 -10.49 3.47
N VAL A 105 0.00 -9.42 4.26
CA VAL A 105 -1.26 -8.69 4.30
C VAL A 105 -0.98 -7.20 4.10
N PRO A 106 -1.75 -6.50 3.26
CA PRO A 106 -1.60 -5.05 3.09
C PRO A 106 -1.78 -4.29 4.40
N VAL A 107 -1.05 -3.20 4.56
CA VAL A 107 -1.07 -2.35 5.77
C VAL A 107 -1.32 -0.89 5.41
N ALA A 108 -2.23 -0.24 6.11
CA ALA A 108 -2.48 1.18 5.95
C ALA A 108 -1.31 2.01 6.50
N HIS A 109 -0.78 2.93 5.68
CA HIS A 109 0.32 3.79 6.10
C HIS A 109 -0.14 4.78 7.17
N ILE A 110 0.55 4.80 8.29
CA ILE A 110 0.19 5.60 9.49
C ILE A 110 0.05 7.10 9.19
N TRP A 111 0.86 7.66 8.29
CA TRP A 111 0.79 9.08 7.93
C TRP A 111 -0.52 9.47 7.24
N TYR A 112 -1.20 8.55 6.59
CA TYR A 112 -2.45 8.81 5.87
C TYR A 112 -3.69 8.36 6.64
N PHE A 113 -3.48 7.52 7.66
CA PHE A 113 -4.52 6.95 8.50
C PHE A 113 -4.65 7.67 9.85
N ARG A 114 -3.52 7.93 10.56
CA ARG A 114 -3.54 8.52 11.93
C ARG A 114 -3.24 10.02 11.98
N SER A 115 -2.72 10.62 10.92
CA SER A 115 -2.48 12.05 10.91
C SER A 115 -3.77 12.86 10.82
N LEU A 116 -3.74 14.09 11.28
CA LEU A 116 -4.83 15.04 11.13
C LEU A 116 -4.45 16.06 10.03
N PRO A 117 -5.25 16.22 8.99
CA PRO A 117 -6.48 15.47 8.66
C PRO A 117 -6.21 14.04 8.19
N ASN A 118 -7.11 13.11 8.54
CA ASN A 118 -7.06 11.73 8.05
C ASN A 118 -7.39 11.68 6.55
N LYS A 119 -6.38 11.46 5.71
CA LYS A 119 -6.53 11.54 4.25
C LYS A 119 -7.38 10.41 3.69
N ILE A 120 -7.19 9.18 4.19
CA ILE A 120 -8.00 8.01 3.79
C ILE A 120 -9.46 8.26 4.15
N GLY A 121 -9.72 8.70 5.38
CA GLY A 121 -11.08 9.00 5.83
C GLY A 121 -11.74 10.13 5.03
N TYR A 122 -10.98 11.14 4.62
CA TYR A 122 -11.50 12.25 3.80
C TYR A 122 -11.83 11.81 2.37
N LEU A 123 -11.00 10.97 1.75
CA LEU A 123 -11.30 10.42 0.42
C LEU A 123 -12.56 9.55 0.46
N LEU A 124 -12.62 8.60 1.38
CA LEU A 124 -13.75 7.68 1.50
C LEU A 124 -15.01 8.33 2.13
N GLY A 125 -14.87 9.50 2.79
CA GLY A 125 -15.98 10.09 3.56
C GLY A 125 -16.32 9.31 4.82
N MET A 126 -15.36 8.54 5.32
CA MET A 126 -15.55 7.66 6.47
C MET A 126 -14.97 8.27 7.74
N PRO A 127 -15.73 8.38 8.84
CA PRO A 127 -15.19 8.84 10.13
C PRO A 127 -14.07 7.93 10.62
N THR A 128 -13.07 8.50 11.30
CA THR A 128 -11.89 7.78 11.80
C THR A 128 -12.27 6.55 12.63
N LYS A 129 -13.31 6.63 13.48
CA LYS A 129 -13.78 5.51 14.30
C LYS A 129 -14.25 4.32 13.46
N LYS A 130 -14.97 4.57 12.35
CA LYS A 130 -15.41 3.52 11.45
C LYS A 130 -14.24 2.91 10.69
N LEU A 131 -13.30 3.76 10.26
CA LEU A 131 -12.09 3.32 9.58
C LEU A 131 -11.20 2.45 10.49
N ASP A 132 -11.09 2.81 11.79
CA ASP A 132 -10.42 2.00 12.80
C ASP A 132 -11.01 0.59 12.90
N GLN A 133 -12.33 0.49 12.98
CA GLN A 133 -13.02 -0.79 13.10
C GLN A 133 -12.75 -1.72 11.91
N VAL A 134 -12.62 -1.16 10.70
CA VAL A 134 -12.29 -1.95 9.51
C VAL A 134 -10.81 -2.36 9.53
N ILE A 135 -9.89 -1.42 9.73
CA ILE A 135 -8.45 -1.67 9.66
C ILE A 135 -7.98 -2.64 10.74
N TYR A 136 -8.57 -2.59 11.95
CA TYR A 136 -8.24 -3.49 13.06
C TYR A 136 -9.07 -4.79 13.10
N TYR A 137 -9.74 -5.12 12.01
CA TYR A 137 -10.50 -6.37 11.86
C TYR A 137 -11.64 -6.56 12.87
N GLU A 138 -12.28 -5.45 13.30
CA GLU A 138 -13.46 -5.49 14.15
C GLU A 138 -14.76 -5.65 13.34
N LYS A 139 -14.79 -5.07 12.12
CA LYS A 139 -15.98 -5.08 11.24
C LYS A 139 -15.61 -5.27 9.78
N TYR A 140 -16.52 -5.91 9.06
CA TYR A 140 -16.51 -5.93 7.60
C TYR A 140 -16.98 -4.59 7.05
N VAL A 141 -16.47 -4.20 5.89
CA VAL A 141 -17.00 -3.09 5.10
C VAL A 141 -17.44 -3.60 3.74
N VAL A 142 -18.61 -3.18 3.32
CA VAL A 142 -19.18 -3.53 2.02
C VAL A 142 -18.44 -2.77 0.92
N ILE A 143 -17.80 -3.51 0.03
CA ILE A 143 -17.11 -2.98 -1.16
C ILE A 143 -18.10 -2.90 -2.31
N GLN A 144 -18.88 -3.96 -2.51
CA GLN A 144 -19.89 -4.09 -3.54
C GLN A 144 -21.15 -4.71 -2.94
N PRO A 145 -22.29 -3.99 -2.91
CA PRO A 145 -23.54 -4.51 -2.36
C PRO A 145 -24.20 -5.56 -3.26
N GLY A 146 -23.89 -5.57 -4.56
CA GLY A 146 -24.36 -6.57 -5.51
C GLY A 146 -25.88 -6.72 -5.54
N ALA A 147 -26.35 -7.95 -5.41
CA ALA A 147 -27.77 -8.27 -5.43
C ALA A 147 -28.59 -7.65 -4.27
N LEU A 148 -27.93 -7.09 -3.26
CA LEU A 148 -28.60 -6.42 -2.12
C LEU A 148 -28.79 -4.92 -2.33
N GLU A 149 -28.20 -4.32 -3.39
CA GLU A 149 -28.22 -2.88 -3.62
C GLU A 149 -29.64 -2.31 -3.61
N GLY A 150 -29.88 -1.35 -2.70
CA GLY A 150 -31.16 -0.66 -2.57
C GLY A 150 -32.33 -1.54 -2.11
N ARG A 151 -32.10 -2.78 -1.64
CA ARG A 151 -33.18 -3.62 -1.14
C ARG A 151 -33.65 -3.18 0.24
N THR A 152 -34.95 -3.27 0.41
CA THR A 152 -35.64 -3.03 1.69
C THR A 152 -36.29 -4.32 2.20
N ASP A 153 -36.51 -4.41 3.51
CA ASP A 153 -37.28 -5.47 4.13
C ASP A 153 -38.81 -5.30 3.94
N GLN A 154 -39.59 -6.17 4.55
CA GLN A 154 -41.07 -6.16 4.47
C GLN A 154 -41.67 -4.87 5.07
N ASP A 155 -40.96 -4.23 5.97
CA ASP A 155 -41.37 -3.01 6.67
C ASP A 155 -40.88 -1.73 5.94
N GLY A 156 -40.19 -1.87 4.78
CA GLY A 156 -39.63 -0.76 3.97
C GLY A 156 -38.34 -0.18 4.55
N ILE A 157 -37.69 -0.90 5.48
CA ILE A 157 -36.40 -0.51 6.03
C ILE A 157 -35.30 -1.04 5.12
N GLU A 158 -34.28 -0.22 4.82
CA GLU A 158 -33.14 -0.62 4.01
C GLU A 158 -32.39 -1.79 4.67
N LEU A 159 -32.12 -2.83 3.87
CA LEU A 159 -31.38 -3.98 4.34
C LEU A 159 -29.95 -3.60 4.69
N LEU A 160 -29.44 -4.10 5.79
CA LEU A 160 -28.05 -3.96 6.16
C LEU A 160 -27.17 -4.61 5.08
N GLY A 161 -26.13 -3.88 4.63
CA GLY A 161 -25.27 -4.31 3.53
C GLY A 161 -25.77 -3.91 2.14
N SER A 162 -26.89 -3.17 2.04
CA SER A 162 -27.44 -2.69 0.77
C SER A 162 -26.69 -1.49 0.16
N HIS A 163 -25.79 -0.88 0.92
CA HIS A 163 -25.01 0.24 0.46
C HIS A 163 -23.50 0.00 0.53
N LYS A 164 -22.79 0.58 -0.42
CA LYS A 164 -21.32 0.63 -0.39
C LYS A 164 -20.85 1.35 0.89
N MET A 165 -19.81 0.82 1.54
CA MET A 165 -19.24 1.30 2.80
C MET A 165 -20.11 1.06 4.05
N ASP A 166 -21.17 0.25 3.98
CA ASP A 166 -21.84 -0.25 5.18
C ASP A 166 -20.89 -1.09 6.01
N LEU A 167 -21.00 -0.97 7.34
CA LEU A 167 -20.20 -1.76 8.28
C LEU A 167 -21.04 -2.89 8.88
N LEU A 168 -20.52 -4.10 8.79
CA LEU A 168 -21.16 -5.31 9.27
C LEU A 168 -20.32 -5.93 10.39
N SER A 169 -20.96 -6.42 11.43
CA SER A 169 -20.35 -7.35 12.38
C SER A 169 -20.17 -8.72 11.71
N GLU A 170 -19.43 -9.61 12.35
CA GLU A 170 -19.22 -10.98 11.84
C GLU A 170 -20.56 -11.74 11.73
N ASP A 171 -21.40 -11.63 12.75
CA ASP A 171 -22.72 -12.28 12.75
C ASP A 171 -23.62 -11.77 11.62
N GLU A 172 -23.64 -10.45 11.40
CA GLU A 172 -24.41 -9.81 10.32
C GLU A 172 -23.89 -10.21 8.93
N TYR A 173 -22.57 -10.32 8.77
CA TYR A 173 -21.96 -10.79 7.53
C TYR A 173 -22.32 -12.24 7.23
N ILE A 174 -22.22 -13.14 8.22
CA ILE A 174 -22.59 -14.55 8.08
C ILE A 174 -24.08 -14.69 7.75
N ASP A 175 -24.97 -13.93 8.43
CA ASP A 175 -26.40 -13.94 8.12
C ASP A 175 -26.69 -13.53 6.66
N ILE A 176 -25.99 -12.54 6.15
CA ILE A 176 -26.12 -12.11 4.75
C ILE A 176 -25.68 -13.19 3.79
N ILE A 177 -24.52 -13.80 4.03
CA ILE A 177 -23.96 -14.82 3.13
C ILE A 177 -24.80 -16.08 3.17
N ASP A 178 -25.12 -16.61 4.35
CA ASP A 178 -25.75 -17.92 4.50
C ASP A 178 -27.27 -17.87 4.24
N ASN A 179 -27.95 -16.86 4.78
CA ASN A 179 -29.41 -16.85 4.79
C ASN A 179 -30.02 -16.00 3.68
N LYS A 180 -29.38 -14.91 3.27
CA LYS A 180 -29.96 -13.98 2.28
C LYS A 180 -29.49 -14.23 0.85
N LEU A 181 -28.22 -14.59 0.66
CA LEU A 181 -27.61 -14.75 -0.66
C LEU A 181 -27.35 -16.23 -1.01
N GLY A 182 -26.91 -17.04 -0.05
CA GLY A 182 -26.64 -18.46 -0.23
C GLY A 182 -25.59 -18.75 -1.30
N ALA A 183 -25.58 -20.00 -1.78
CA ALA A 183 -24.63 -20.47 -2.78
C ALA A 183 -24.69 -19.72 -4.13
N ALA A 184 -25.71 -18.91 -4.37
CA ALA A 184 -25.83 -18.12 -5.59
C ALA A 184 -24.76 -17.02 -5.66
N ASN A 185 -24.36 -16.45 -4.52
CA ASN A 185 -23.31 -15.44 -4.46
C ASN A 185 -21.92 -16.05 -4.72
N ASP A 186 -21.66 -17.25 -4.21
CA ASP A 186 -20.39 -17.95 -4.38
C ASP A 186 -20.16 -18.41 -5.82
N ALA A 187 -21.22 -18.64 -6.56
CA ALA A 187 -21.16 -19.03 -7.97
C ALA A 187 -20.82 -17.86 -8.92
N LEU A 188 -20.91 -16.63 -8.44
CA LEU A 188 -20.58 -15.43 -9.22
C LEU A 188 -19.05 -15.17 -9.22
N ASP A 189 -18.55 -14.70 -10.35
CA ASP A 189 -17.17 -14.20 -10.46
C ASP A 189 -17.01 -12.90 -9.66
N ASP A 190 -15.81 -12.61 -9.15
CA ASP A 190 -15.52 -11.38 -8.40
C ASP A 190 -15.70 -10.11 -9.23
N SER A 191 -15.68 -10.21 -10.54
CA SER A 191 -15.96 -9.13 -11.49
C SER A 191 -17.45 -8.91 -11.77
N ASP A 192 -18.34 -9.81 -11.31
CA ASP A 192 -19.78 -9.67 -11.55
C ASP A 192 -20.35 -8.56 -10.65
N PRO A 193 -21.04 -7.55 -11.25
CA PRO A 193 -21.63 -6.46 -10.48
C PRO A 193 -22.74 -6.92 -9.50
N ASN A 194 -23.31 -8.09 -9.68
CA ASN A 194 -24.32 -8.65 -8.79
C ASN A 194 -23.74 -9.40 -7.57
N LYS A 195 -22.42 -9.66 -7.57
CA LYS A 195 -21.78 -10.32 -6.44
C LYS A 195 -21.71 -9.39 -5.24
N PHE A 196 -22.13 -9.88 -4.08
CA PHE A 196 -21.91 -9.19 -2.82
C PHE A 196 -20.48 -9.42 -2.34
N ILE A 197 -19.75 -8.33 -2.09
CA ILE A 197 -18.36 -8.39 -1.62
C ILE A 197 -18.24 -7.48 -0.39
N ALA A 198 -17.85 -8.06 0.73
CA ALA A 198 -17.45 -7.34 1.93
C ALA A 198 -16.14 -7.92 2.47
N LYS A 199 -15.22 -7.05 2.88
CA LYS A 199 -13.89 -7.42 3.37
C LYS A 199 -13.56 -6.69 4.66
N MET A 200 -12.50 -7.14 5.33
CA MET A 200 -11.92 -6.51 6.51
C MET A 200 -10.49 -6.01 6.22
N GLY A 201 -9.97 -5.22 7.13
CA GLY A 201 -8.57 -4.81 7.14
C GLY A 201 -8.21 -3.79 6.08
N ALA A 202 -6.91 -3.58 5.91
CA ALA A 202 -6.39 -2.63 4.94
C ALA A 202 -6.63 -3.05 3.49
N GLU A 203 -6.83 -4.35 3.22
CA GLU A 203 -7.21 -4.84 1.88
C GLU A 203 -8.56 -4.27 1.42
N ALA A 204 -9.54 -4.25 2.32
CA ALA A 204 -10.84 -3.64 2.04
C ALA A 204 -10.71 -2.15 1.68
N ILE A 205 -9.87 -1.43 2.43
CA ILE A 205 -9.61 -0.01 2.18
C ILE A 205 -8.87 0.19 0.86
N TYR A 206 -7.94 -0.71 0.50
CA TYR A 206 -7.28 -0.70 -0.79
C TYR A 206 -8.29 -0.78 -1.94
N ASP A 207 -9.20 -1.75 -1.89
CA ASP A 207 -10.21 -1.95 -2.92
C ASP A 207 -11.16 -0.75 -3.04
N LEU A 208 -11.56 -0.15 -1.90
CA LEU A 208 -12.38 1.06 -1.89
C LEU A 208 -11.66 2.25 -2.52
N LEU A 209 -10.37 2.42 -2.25
CA LEU A 209 -9.56 3.52 -2.80
C LEU A 209 -9.25 3.32 -4.28
N ALA A 210 -8.98 2.08 -4.72
CA ALA A 210 -8.70 1.74 -6.12
C ALA A 210 -9.91 1.97 -7.03
N ASN A 211 -11.11 1.75 -6.49
CA ASN A 211 -12.39 1.93 -7.20
C ASN A 211 -13.02 3.31 -6.97
N LEU A 212 -12.23 4.30 -6.49
CA LEU A 212 -12.74 5.64 -6.21
C LEU A 212 -12.66 6.53 -7.45
N ASP A 213 -13.83 7.00 -7.92
CA ASP A 213 -13.88 8.02 -8.97
C ASP A 213 -13.68 9.42 -8.39
N LEU A 214 -12.46 9.95 -8.55
CA LEU A 214 -12.07 11.26 -8.04
C LEU A 214 -12.77 12.41 -8.78
N ASP A 215 -13.11 12.23 -10.05
CA ASP A 215 -13.76 13.28 -10.85
C ASP A 215 -15.21 13.46 -10.40
N SER A 216 -15.97 12.38 -10.27
CA SER A 216 -17.35 12.40 -9.74
C SER A 216 -17.41 12.91 -8.31
N LEU A 217 -16.48 12.44 -7.44
CA LEU A 217 -16.41 12.89 -6.06
C LEU A 217 -16.09 14.39 -5.94
N SER A 218 -15.19 14.89 -6.77
CA SER A 218 -14.88 16.33 -6.83
C SER A 218 -16.12 17.16 -7.17
N TYR A 219 -16.87 16.73 -8.19
CA TYR A 219 -18.10 17.41 -8.60
C TYR A 219 -19.13 17.43 -7.46
N GLU A 220 -19.41 16.29 -6.86
CA GLU A 220 -20.35 16.13 -5.74
C GLU A 220 -19.97 17.03 -4.53
N LEU A 221 -18.70 17.03 -4.16
CA LEU A 221 -18.24 17.88 -3.04
C LEU A 221 -18.33 19.38 -3.34
N ARG A 222 -18.12 19.80 -4.59
CA ARG A 222 -18.31 21.19 -4.99
C ARG A 222 -19.78 21.59 -4.91
N GLU A 223 -20.66 20.72 -5.37
CA GLU A 223 -22.10 20.94 -5.29
C GLU A 223 -22.57 21.04 -3.85
N ARG A 224 -22.14 20.13 -2.96
CA ARG A 224 -22.43 20.18 -1.53
C ARG A 224 -21.89 21.46 -0.87
N ALA A 225 -20.66 21.87 -1.19
CA ALA A 225 -20.06 23.08 -0.64
C ALA A 225 -20.86 24.35 -1.03
N ASN A 226 -21.48 24.37 -2.21
CA ASN A 226 -22.27 25.50 -2.67
C ASN A 226 -23.70 25.48 -2.10
N ASN A 227 -24.36 24.34 -2.10
CA ASN A 227 -25.82 24.23 -1.93
C ASN A 227 -26.24 23.81 -0.50
N ASP A 228 -25.34 23.25 0.33
CA ASP A 228 -25.73 22.84 1.69
C ASP A 228 -26.17 24.03 2.56
N SER A 229 -27.18 23.84 3.36
CA SER A 229 -27.70 24.87 4.27
C SER A 229 -26.83 25.06 5.52
N SER A 230 -26.04 24.06 5.89
CA SER A 230 -25.20 24.08 7.09
C SER A 230 -23.78 24.55 6.81
N GLN A 231 -23.35 25.61 7.47
CA GLN A 231 -21.98 26.12 7.36
C GLN A 231 -20.92 25.09 7.78
N GLN A 232 -21.24 24.25 8.75
CA GLN A 232 -20.34 23.20 9.19
C GLN A 232 -20.11 22.14 8.10
N ARG A 233 -21.19 21.68 7.44
CA ARG A 233 -21.11 20.71 6.34
C ARG A 233 -20.39 21.30 5.12
N LYS A 234 -20.63 22.59 4.79
CA LYS A 234 -19.86 23.30 3.76
C LYS A 234 -18.36 23.27 4.04
N THR A 235 -17.97 23.59 5.27
CA THR A 235 -16.57 23.62 5.68
C THR A 235 -15.95 22.22 5.60
N GLU A 236 -16.68 21.17 5.99
CA GLU A 236 -16.25 19.79 5.88
C GLU A 236 -16.10 19.36 4.41
N ALA A 237 -17.06 19.68 3.57
CA ALA A 237 -17.00 19.41 2.12
C ALA A 237 -15.77 20.08 1.48
N LEU A 238 -15.48 21.34 1.85
CA LEU A 238 -14.29 22.04 1.35
C LEU A 238 -12.98 21.39 1.80
N LYS A 239 -12.88 20.93 3.05
CA LYS A 239 -11.71 20.21 3.55
C LYS A 239 -11.50 18.87 2.83
N ARG A 240 -12.58 18.13 2.56
CA ARG A 240 -12.54 16.91 1.78
C ARG A 240 -12.13 17.21 0.34
N LEU A 241 -12.75 18.21 -0.27
CA LEU A 241 -12.45 18.64 -1.64
C LEU A 241 -10.98 18.96 -1.83
N GLN A 242 -10.34 19.61 -0.85
CA GLN A 242 -8.91 19.93 -0.92
C GLN A 242 -8.04 18.66 -1.07
N VAL A 243 -8.38 17.58 -0.35
CA VAL A 243 -7.65 16.30 -0.46
C VAL A 243 -7.94 15.61 -1.79
N VAL A 244 -9.19 15.60 -2.21
CA VAL A 244 -9.61 15.00 -3.50
C VAL A 244 -8.92 15.70 -4.67
N GLU A 245 -8.91 17.04 -4.70
CA GLU A 245 -8.25 17.81 -5.76
C GLU A 245 -6.73 17.61 -5.77
N ALA A 246 -6.09 17.39 -4.62
CA ALA A 246 -4.68 17.09 -4.56
C ALA A 246 -4.35 15.75 -5.27
N PHE A 247 -5.14 14.70 -5.05
CA PHE A 247 -4.98 13.43 -5.77
C PHE A 247 -5.41 13.52 -7.23
N ARG A 248 -6.53 14.20 -7.50
CA ARG A 248 -7.03 14.41 -8.88
C ARG A 248 -6.02 15.14 -9.75
N GLY A 249 -5.40 16.21 -9.22
CA GLY A 249 -4.37 16.99 -9.93
C GLY A 249 -3.03 16.29 -10.08
N SER A 250 -2.80 15.17 -9.40
CA SER A 250 -1.56 14.40 -9.44
C SER A 250 -1.77 12.92 -9.76
N LYS A 251 -2.88 12.54 -10.36
CA LYS A 251 -3.28 11.15 -10.62
C LYS A 251 -2.26 10.31 -11.39
N ASP A 252 -1.42 10.96 -12.20
CA ASP A 252 -0.36 10.28 -12.95
C ASP A 252 0.84 9.90 -12.07
N VAL A 253 0.99 10.55 -10.91
CA VAL A 253 2.13 10.38 -9.98
C VAL A 253 1.68 9.80 -8.65
N ASN A 254 0.46 10.10 -8.22
CA ASN A 254 -0.09 9.67 -6.93
C ASN A 254 -1.42 8.99 -7.13
N ARG A 255 -1.53 7.73 -6.72
CA ARG A 255 -2.82 7.03 -6.67
C ARG A 255 -3.26 6.83 -5.21
N PRO A 256 -4.57 6.99 -4.91
CA PRO A 256 -5.08 6.82 -3.54
C PRO A 256 -4.75 5.48 -2.90
N GLU A 257 -4.80 4.39 -3.67
CA GLU A 257 -4.53 3.03 -3.20
C GLU A 257 -3.09 2.81 -2.73
N TRP A 258 -2.14 3.67 -3.16
CA TRP A 258 -0.73 3.56 -2.71
C TRP A 258 -0.53 4.02 -1.25
N MET A 259 -1.54 4.58 -0.61
CA MET A 259 -1.54 4.80 0.83
C MET A 259 -1.66 3.50 1.63
N ILE A 260 -1.99 2.40 0.97
CA ILE A 260 -2.02 1.04 1.52
C ILE A 260 -0.80 0.30 0.99
N MET A 261 0.10 -0.05 1.89
CA MET A 261 1.37 -0.67 1.54
C MET A 261 1.22 -2.18 1.38
N LYS A 262 1.64 -2.71 0.26
CA LYS A 262 1.86 -4.15 0.01
C LYS A 262 3.34 -4.49 0.07
N ILE A 263 4.19 -3.53 -0.21
CA ILE A 263 5.65 -3.65 -0.23
C ILE A 263 6.24 -2.51 0.58
N ILE A 264 7.18 -2.81 1.47
CA ILE A 264 7.88 -1.82 2.27
C ILE A 264 9.31 -1.65 1.72
N PRO A 265 9.75 -0.43 1.39
CA PRO A 265 11.15 -0.19 1.03
C PRO A 265 12.04 -0.32 2.26
N VAL A 266 13.17 -1.00 2.10
CA VAL A 266 14.21 -1.11 3.13
C VAL A 266 15.36 -0.18 2.74
N THR A 267 15.64 0.77 3.63
CA THR A 267 16.72 1.74 3.41
C THR A 267 18.10 1.09 3.45
N PRO A 268 19.08 1.67 2.76
CA PRO A 268 20.47 1.19 2.82
C PRO A 268 20.99 1.10 4.25
N PRO A 269 21.67 0.01 4.65
CA PRO A 269 22.07 -0.23 6.05
C PRO A 269 23.14 0.73 6.58
N GLU A 270 23.86 1.42 5.71
CA GLU A 270 24.92 2.37 6.09
C GLU A 270 24.61 3.82 5.66
N LEU A 271 23.31 4.16 5.56
CA LEU A 271 22.84 5.50 5.20
C LEU A 271 23.23 6.53 6.28
#